data_d43bbea2cea1282f95cb31f6f1a2d685
#
_entry.id   d43bbea2cea1282f95cb31f6f1a2d685
#
_cell.length_a   1.000
_cell.length_b   1.000
_cell.length_c   1.000
_cell.angle_alpha   90.00
_cell.angle_beta   90.00
_cell.angle_gamma   90.00
#
_symmetry.space_group_name_H-M   'P 1'
#
loop_
_entity.id
_entity.type
_entity.pdbx_description
1 polymer ?
#
loop_
_entity_poly.entity_id
_entity_poly.type
_entity_poly.pdbx_seq_one_letter_code
_entity_poly.pdbx_strand_id
1 'polypeptide(L)'
;MSRQIVLDTETTGLSAENGDRVIELGCVELFARKLTGNDLHIYFNPERESHEDALKVHGLTTDFLRDKPKFATLAKDIIEYLRDAELIIHNAAFDVGFLNKEFERAGLPPLKTFVSEVTDTLAMAKLVYPGKRNSLDALCDRFGVDRSNRTFHGAKLDAQLLADVYINLTRGQDALLIDVASNEPAQGTTVVAIDLSQFELPVIAAAEHELSAHEAVLSQLDKSSGGKTLFRQNS
;
A
#
# COMPACT_ATOMS: atom_id res chain seq x y z
N MET A 1 -1.34 6.22 -15.56
CA MET A 1 -0.99 6.19 -14.14
C MET A 1 -2.11 6.85 -13.37
N SER A 2 -2.69 6.17 -12.39
CA SER A 2 -3.85 6.64 -11.63
C SER A 2 -3.40 7.50 -10.44
N ARG A 3 -4.25 8.44 -10.04
CA ARG A 3 -4.15 9.18 -8.80
C ARG A 3 -4.57 8.25 -7.67
N GLN A 4 -3.72 8.09 -6.66
CA GLN A 4 -3.96 7.22 -5.52
C GLN A 4 -4.03 8.06 -4.24
N ILE A 5 -4.95 7.72 -3.34
CA ILE A 5 -5.07 8.34 -2.04
C ILE A 5 -4.97 7.26 -0.98
N VAL A 6 -3.91 7.32 -0.19
CA VAL A 6 -3.76 6.49 1.00
C VAL A 6 -4.57 7.13 2.11
N LEU A 7 -5.49 6.38 2.69
CA LEU A 7 -6.49 6.89 3.62
C LEU A 7 -6.54 6.05 4.90
N ASP A 8 -6.72 6.72 6.02
CA ASP A 8 -6.98 6.14 7.32
C ASP A 8 -7.98 6.99 8.11
N THR A 9 -8.73 6.40 9.04
CA THR A 9 -9.70 7.10 9.89
C THR A 9 -9.56 6.72 11.35
N GLU A 10 -9.74 7.71 12.26
CA GLU A 10 -10.01 7.44 13.67
C GLU A 10 -11.50 7.60 13.95
N THR A 11 -12.00 6.79 14.87
CA THR A 11 -13.44 6.69 15.14
C THR A 11 -13.75 6.66 16.65
N THR A 12 -14.99 7.00 17.02
CA THR A 12 -15.43 6.95 18.44
C THR A 12 -15.55 5.52 18.98
N GLY A 13 -15.49 4.51 18.13
CA GLY A 13 -15.63 3.09 18.50
C GLY A 13 -15.55 2.19 17.27
N LEU A 14 -16.02 0.96 17.38
CA LEU A 14 -15.77 -0.08 16.36
C LEU A 14 -16.95 -0.32 15.40
N SER A 15 -18.11 0.33 15.59
CA SER A 15 -19.31 0.01 14.83
C SER A 15 -20.09 1.24 14.38
N ALA A 16 -19.94 1.59 13.11
CA ALA A 16 -20.71 2.67 12.48
C ALA A 16 -22.24 2.42 12.54
N GLU A 17 -22.67 1.16 12.49
CA GLU A 17 -24.08 0.77 12.60
C GLU A 17 -24.65 1.01 14.00
N ASN A 18 -23.82 0.85 15.06
CA ASN A 18 -24.20 1.15 16.43
C ASN A 18 -24.06 2.63 16.80
N GLY A 19 -23.83 3.49 15.80
CA GLY A 19 -23.82 4.93 15.96
C GLY A 19 -22.43 5.52 16.21
N ASP A 20 -21.35 4.75 16.12
CA ASP A 20 -20.01 5.31 16.17
C ASP A 20 -19.75 6.21 14.96
N ARG A 21 -18.86 7.17 15.14
CA ARG A 21 -18.63 8.29 14.22
C ARG A 21 -17.16 8.41 13.86
N VAL A 22 -16.87 8.89 12.66
CA VAL A 22 -15.53 9.34 12.27
C VAL A 22 -15.17 10.61 13.02
N ILE A 23 -13.96 10.67 13.60
CA ILE A 23 -13.43 11.82 14.34
C ILE A 23 -12.18 12.41 13.73
N GLU A 24 -11.45 11.63 12.93
CA GLU A 24 -10.28 12.09 12.16
C GLU A 24 -10.27 11.39 10.81
N LEU A 25 -9.92 12.14 9.76
CA LEU A 25 -9.66 11.64 8.43
C LEU A 25 -8.28 12.10 7.98
N GLY A 26 -7.41 11.17 7.69
CA GLY A 26 -6.08 11.40 7.14
C GLY A 26 -5.97 10.84 5.73
N CYS A 27 -5.54 11.68 4.79
CA CYS A 27 -5.30 11.26 3.41
C CYS A 27 -3.94 11.76 2.93
N VAL A 28 -3.24 10.90 2.22
CA VAL A 28 -1.94 11.18 1.58
C VAL A 28 -2.05 10.87 0.10
N GLU A 29 -1.77 11.85 -0.74
CA GLU A 29 -1.88 11.66 -2.19
C GLU A 29 -0.58 11.13 -2.78
N LEU A 30 -0.71 10.08 -3.60
CA LEU A 30 0.34 9.51 -4.43
C LEU A 30 0.00 9.71 -5.91
N PHE A 31 0.99 10.09 -6.70
CA PHE A 31 0.94 10.03 -8.16
C PHE A 31 2.21 9.38 -8.68
N ALA A 32 2.05 8.35 -9.51
CA ALA A 32 3.17 7.54 -10.00
C ALA A 32 4.09 7.04 -8.85
N ARG A 33 3.49 6.58 -7.74
CA ARG A 33 4.17 6.07 -6.52
C ARG A 33 5.01 7.12 -5.78
N LYS A 34 4.78 8.40 -5.99
CA LYS A 34 5.46 9.50 -5.31
C LYS A 34 4.45 10.33 -4.55
N LEU A 35 4.82 10.77 -3.36
CA LEU A 35 4.06 11.73 -2.58
C LEU A 35 3.95 13.04 -3.36
N THR A 36 2.74 13.57 -3.50
CA THR A 36 2.49 14.86 -4.18
C THR A 36 2.51 16.04 -3.22
N GLY A 37 2.24 15.78 -1.93
CA GLY A 37 2.03 16.82 -0.92
C GLY A 37 0.63 17.42 -0.92
N ASN A 38 -0.26 17.00 -1.82
CA ASN A 38 -1.67 17.40 -1.84
C ASN A 38 -2.48 16.52 -0.88
N ASP A 39 -2.21 16.66 0.41
CA ASP A 39 -2.76 15.83 1.46
C ASP A 39 -4.01 16.47 2.09
N LEU A 40 -4.87 15.63 2.66
CA LEU A 40 -6.04 16.08 3.43
C LEU A 40 -5.93 15.58 4.88
N HIS A 41 -6.20 16.48 5.85
CA HIS A 41 -6.25 16.13 7.25
C HIS A 41 -7.35 16.90 7.95
N ILE A 42 -8.35 16.20 8.49
CA ILE A 42 -9.54 16.82 9.07
C ILE A 42 -9.90 16.12 10.39
N TYR A 43 -10.20 16.93 11.41
CA TYR A 43 -10.85 16.46 12.63
C TYR A 43 -12.34 16.83 12.60
N PHE A 44 -13.18 15.96 13.16
CA PHE A 44 -14.63 16.16 13.19
C PHE A 44 -15.16 16.15 14.62
N ASN A 45 -16.21 16.96 14.83
CA ASN A 45 -17.04 16.83 16.02
C ASN A 45 -18.05 15.70 15.80
N PRO A 46 -17.94 14.58 16.55
CA PRO A 46 -18.85 13.45 16.40
C PRO A 46 -20.20 13.64 17.09
N GLU A 47 -20.37 14.71 17.87
CA GLU A 47 -21.54 14.98 18.73
C GLU A 47 -21.81 13.85 19.75
N ARG A 48 -20.80 13.10 20.10
CA ARG A 48 -20.82 12.03 21.11
C ARG A 48 -19.42 11.83 21.70
N GLU A 49 -19.36 11.14 22.81
CA GLU A 49 -18.09 10.72 23.41
C GLU A 49 -17.53 9.47 22.70
N SER A 50 -16.21 9.38 22.68
CA SER A 50 -15.52 8.17 22.25
C SER A 50 -15.58 7.10 23.35
N HIS A 51 -15.63 5.84 22.94
CA HIS A 51 -15.44 4.73 23.86
C HIS A 51 -14.03 4.80 24.49
N GLU A 52 -13.92 4.41 25.76
CA GLU A 52 -12.64 4.49 26.48
C GLU A 52 -11.49 3.79 25.77
N ASP A 53 -11.76 2.65 25.14
CA ASP A 53 -10.73 1.89 24.43
C ASP A 53 -10.29 2.60 23.14
N ALA A 54 -11.19 3.25 22.42
CA ALA A 54 -10.86 4.07 21.28
C ALA A 54 -10.04 5.29 21.70
N LEU A 55 -10.45 5.97 22.77
CA LEU A 55 -9.73 7.12 23.33
C LEU A 55 -8.27 6.75 23.72
N LYS A 56 -8.04 5.57 24.29
CA LYS A 56 -6.68 5.08 24.61
C LYS A 56 -5.82 4.90 23.37
N VAL A 57 -6.42 4.58 22.22
CA VAL A 57 -5.72 4.36 20.95
C VAL A 57 -5.34 5.69 20.30
N HIS A 58 -6.32 6.58 20.05
CA HIS A 58 -6.11 7.82 19.29
C HIS A 58 -5.82 9.06 20.15
N GLY A 59 -6.16 9.04 21.44
CA GLY A 59 -5.89 10.15 22.37
C GLY A 59 -6.71 11.42 22.14
N LEU A 60 -7.66 11.43 21.19
CA LEU A 60 -8.48 12.62 20.85
C LEU A 60 -9.63 12.78 21.83
N THR A 61 -9.54 13.80 22.69
CA THR A 61 -10.56 14.05 23.72
C THR A 61 -11.82 14.71 23.15
N THR A 62 -12.95 14.50 23.82
CA THR A 62 -14.22 15.16 23.46
C THR A 62 -14.08 16.68 23.45
N ASP A 63 -13.32 17.23 24.40
CA ASP A 63 -13.09 18.70 24.47
C ASP A 63 -12.32 19.22 23.26
N PHE A 64 -11.30 18.47 22.79
CA PHE A 64 -10.57 18.82 21.57
C PHE A 64 -11.45 18.79 20.33
N LEU A 65 -12.39 17.85 20.25
CA LEU A 65 -13.26 17.65 19.08
C LEU A 65 -14.49 18.57 19.07
N ARG A 66 -14.84 19.18 20.21
CA ARG A 66 -16.07 19.98 20.37
C ARG A 66 -16.20 21.12 19.36
N ASP A 67 -15.11 21.81 19.08
CA ASP A 67 -15.08 22.99 18.21
C ASP A 67 -14.75 22.65 16.75
N LYS A 68 -14.63 21.36 16.42
CA LYS A 68 -14.37 20.92 15.05
C LYS A 68 -15.66 20.90 14.22
N PRO A 69 -15.57 21.01 12.90
CA PRO A 69 -16.72 20.88 12.01
C PRO A 69 -17.34 19.48 12.12
N LYS A 70 -18.64 19.38 11.85
CA LYS A 70 -19.29 18.07 11.69
C LYS A 70 -18.92 17.48 10.33
N PHE A 71 -18.88 16.14 10.22
CA PHE A 71 -18.59 15.47 8.97
C PHE A 71 -19.48 15.95 7.81
N ALA A 72 -20.79 16.05 8.04
CA ALA A 72 -21.75 16.49 7.04
C ALA A 72 -21.45 17.87 6.43
N THR A 73 -20.79 18.76 7.19
CA THR A 73 -20.42 20.10 6.71
C THR A 73 -19.36 20.03 5.61
N LEU A 74 -18.41 19.11 5.72
CA LEU A 74 -17.28 18.96 4.81
C LEU A 74 -17.42 17.78 3.85
N ALA A 75 -18.52 17.03 3.94
CA ALA A 75 -18.70 15.79 3.18
C ALA A 75 -18.61 15.99 1.66
N LYS A 76 -19.07 17.12 1.12
CA LYS A 76 -18.95 17.43 -0.32
C LYS A 76 -17.52 17.72 -0.74
N ASP A 77 -16.75 18.43 0.08
CA ASP A 77 -15.35 18.73 -0.18
C ASP A 77 -14.51 17.46 -0.12
N ILE A 78 -14.84 16.55 0.81
CA ILE A 78 -14.22 15.21 0.90
C ILE A 78 -14.53 14.40 -0.37
N ILE A 79 -15.76 14.37 -0.85
CA ILE A 79 -16.13 13.70 -2.12
C ILE A 79 -15.31 14.28 -3.28
N GLU A 80 -15.21 15.60 -3.38
CA GLU A 80 -14.47 16.24 -4.46
C GLU A 80 -12.97 15.90 -4.40
N TYR A 81 -12.39 15.87 -3.20
CA TYR A 81 -10.99 15.47 -3.00
C TYR A 81 -10.76 13.99 -3.36
N LEU A 82 -11.68 13.08 -3.03
CA LEU A 82 -11.56 11.64 -3.30
C LEU A 82 -11.96 11.23 -4.73
N ARG A 83 -12.60 12.14 -5.49
CA ARG A 83 -13.17 11.84 -6.81
C ARG A 83 -12.14 11.24 -7.76
N ASP A 84 -12.55 10.16 -8.43
CA ASP A 84 -11.80 9.43 -9.47
C ASP A 84 -10.44 8.87 -8.99
N ALA A 85 -10.14 8.95 -7.69
CA ALA A 85 -8.93 8.36 -7.12
C ALA A 85 -9.12 6.87 -6.80
N GLU A 86 -8.03 6.12 -6.85
CA GLU A 86 -7.91 4.81 -6.20
C GLU A 86 -7.60 5.03 -4.72
N LEU A 87 -8.40 4.43 -3.83
CA LEU A 87 -8.16 4.49 -2.39
C LEU A 87 -7.30 3.30 -1.94
N ILE A 88 -6.24 3.59 -1.20
CA ILE A 88 -5.34 2.60 -0.59
C ILE A 88 -5.59 2.62 0.91
N ILE A 89 -6.13 1.54 1.47
CA ILE A 89 -6.56 1.49 2.87
C ILE A 89 -6.09 0.17 3.50
N HIS A 90 -5.73 0.21 4.78
CA HIS A 90 -5.34 -1.00 5.51
C HIS A 90 -6.51 -1.56 6.31
N ASN A 91 -7.05 -2.73 5.94
CA ASN A 91 -8.31 -3.26 6.42
C ASN A 91 -9.52 -2.43 5.95
N ALA A 92 -9.58 -2.19 4.65
CA ALA A 92 -10.47 -1.24 4.00
C ALA A 92 -11.96 -1.35 4.38
N ALA A 93 -12.44 -2.53 4.73
CA ALA A 93 -13.83 -2.74 5.11
C ALA A 93 -14.26 -1.87 6.30
N PHE A 94 -13.35 -1.59 7.23
CA PHE A 94 -13.61 -0.75 8.41
C PHE A 94 -13.85 0.71 7.99
N ASP A 95 -12.86 1.35 7.37
CA ASP A 95 -12.92 2.77 7.00
C ASP A 95 -14.02 3.04 5.96
N VAL A 96 -14.15 2.18 4.96
CA VAL A 96 -15.22 2.27 3.94
C VAL A 96 -16.59 2.17 4.59
N GLY A 97 -16.78 1.29 5.57
CA GLY A 97 -18.02 1.17 6.32
C GLY A 97 -18.38 2.45 7.07
N PHE A 98 -17.42 3.02 7.80
CA PHE A 98 -17.60 4.27 8.53
C PHE A 98 -17.87 5.47 7.60
N LEU A 99 -17.08 5.64 6.55
CA LEU A 99 -17.25 6.74 5.60
C LEU A 99 -18.59 6.64 4.87
N ASN A 100 -18.98 5.44 4.43
CA ASN A 100 -20.30 5.24 3.79
C ASN A 100 -21.44 5.61 4.74
N LYS A 101 -21.31 5.28 6.04
CA LYS A 101 -22.34 5.63 7.03
C LYS A 101 -22.40 7.12 7.28
N GLU A 102 -21.28 7.81 7.29
CA GLU A 102 -21.24 9.27 7.39
C GLU A 102 -21.82 9.96 6.16
N PHE A 103 -21.53 9.47 4.96
CA PHE A 103 -22.14 9.97 3.72
C PHE A 103 -23.65 9.70 3.69
N GLU A 104 -24.11 8.52 4.11
CA GLU A 104 -25.54 8.19 4.23
C GLU A 104 -26.25 9.18 5.15
N ARG A 105 -25.68 9.48 6.34
CA ARG A 105 -26.20 10.48 7.30
C ARG A 105 -26.26 11.89 6.71
N ALA A 106 -25.34 12.22 5.82
CA ALA A 106 -25.30 13.49 5.09
C ALA A 106 -26.23 13.51 3.85
N GLY A 107 -26.94 12.42 3.54
CA GLY A 107 -27.78 12.29 2.35
C GLY A 107 -26.98 12.23 1.04
N LEU A 108 -25.75 11.73 1.09
CA LEU A 108 -24.81 11.66 -0.03
C LEU A 108 -24.57 10.21 -0.47
N PRO A 109 -24.12 9.99 -1.73
CA PRO A 109 -23.89 8.65 -2.25
C PRO A 109 -22.69 7.95 -1.58
N PRO A 110 -22.63 6.60 -1.60
CA PRO A 110 -21.53 5.84 -1.04
C PRO A 110 -20.23 6.01 -1.86
N LEU A 111 -19.08 5.78 -1.24
CA LEU A 111 -17.72 5.90 -1.81
C LEU A 111 -17.61 5.32 -3.22
N LYS A 112 -18.12 4.12 -3.44
CA LYS A 112 -18.03 3.41 -4.73
C LYS A 112 -18.60 4.16 -5.94
N THR A 113 -19.38 5.21 -5.72
CA THR A 113 -20.00 5.99 -6.81
C THR A 113 -19.09 7.09 -7.35
N PHE A 114 -18.04 7.47 -6.62
CA PHE A 114 -17.16 8.57 -6.99
C PHE A 114 -15.67 8.29 -6.90
N VAL A 115 -15.26 7.15 -6.32
CA VAL A 115 -13.86 6.67 -6.38
C VAL A 115 -13.71 5.63 -7.48
N SER A 116 -12.51 5.50 -8.04
CA SER A 116 -12.25 4.53 -9.11
C SER A 116 -12.14 3.10 -8.59
N GLU A 117 -11.46 2.91 -7.46
CA GLU A 117 -11.20 1.60 -6.85
C GLU A 117 -10.88 1.75 -5.36
N VAL A 118 -10.99 0.65 -4.61
CA VAL A 118 -10.52 0.54 -3.23
C VAL A 118 -9.62 -0.68 -3.11
N THR A 119 -8.35 -0.42 -2.80
CA THR A 119 -7.31 -1.43 -2.59
C THR A 119 -7.10 -1.68 -1.09
N ASP A 120 -7.32 -2.92 -0.63
CA ASP A 120 -7.08 -3.35 0.75
C ASP A 120 -5.66 -3.89 0.90
N THR A 121 -4.78 -3.11 1.53
CA THR A 121 -3.38 -3.50 1.75
C THR A 121 -3.21 -4.64 2.76
N LEU A 122 -4.16 -4.85 3.68
CA LEU A 122 -4.15 -6.01 4.59
C LEU A 122 -4.40 -7.31 3.80
N ALA A 123 -5.36 -7.28 2.87
CA ALA A 123 -5.62 -8.42 1.99
C ALA A 123 -4.40 -8.72 1.11
N MET A 124 -3.79 -7.69 0.51
CA MET A 124 -2.55 -7.83 -0.27
C MET A 124 -1.41 -8.42 0.57
N ALA A 125 -1.18 -7.88 1.78
CA ALA A 125 -0.12 -8.36 2.66
C ALA A 125 -0.32 -9.82 3.08
N LYS A 126 -1.57 -10.27 3.29
CA LYS A 126 -1.89 -11.68 3.59
C LYS A 126 -1.55 -12.61 2.44
N LEU A 127 -1.68 -12.17 1.19
CA LEU A 127 -1.29 -12.96 0.01
C LEU A 127 0.24 -13.08 -0.10
N VAL A 128 0.96 -11.98 0.15
CA VAL A 128 2.44 -11.96 0.06
C VAL A 128 3.10 -12.64 1.27
N TYR A 129 2.51 -12.50 2.46
CA TYR A 129 3.06 -13.01 3.72
C TYR A 129 2.03 -13.88 4.46
N PRO A 130 1.64 -15.03 3.90
CA PRO A 130 0.66 -15.92 4.54
C PRO A 130 1.16 -16.41 5.91
N GLY A 131 0.27 -16.43 6.89
CA GLY A 131 0.58 -16.90 8.26
C GLY A 131 1.44 -15.96 9.10
N LYS A 132 1.80 -14.76 8.58
CA LYS A 132 2.53 -13.73 9.34
C LYS A 132 1.58 -12.67 9.90
N ARG A 133 2.04 -11.93 10.91
CA ARG A 133 1.34 -10.72 11.35
C ARG A 133 1.45 -9.67 10.25
N ASN A 134 0.31 -9.12 9.83
CA ASN A 134 0.19 -8.15 8.75
C ASN A 134 -0.55 -6.86 9.17
N SER A 135 -0.54 -6.53 10.48
CA SER A 135 -0.95 -5.19 10.94
C SER A 135 0.00 -4.12 10.37
N LEU A 136 -0.45 -2.87 10.31
CA LEU A 136 0.38 -1.75 9.83
C LEU A 136 1.73 -1.71 10.57
N ASP A 137 1.73 -1.84 11.91
CA ASP A 137 2.96 -1.92 12.70
C ASP A 137 3.89 -3.06 12.27
N ALA A 138 3.33 -4.25 12.06
CA ALA A 138 4.13 -5.41 11.65
C ALA A 138 4.71 -5.25 10.24
N LEU A 139 4.01 -4.53 9.37
CA LEU A 139 4.50 -4.20 8.03
C LEU A 139 5.55 -3.09 8.09
N CYS A 140 5.37 -2.05 8.91
CA CYS A 140 6.41 -1.04 9.16
C CYS A 140 7.70 -1.68 9.65
N ASP A 141 7.64 -2.56 10.66
CA ASP A 141 8.82 -3.27 11.17
C ASP A 141 9.49 -4.12 10.08
N ARG A 142 8.69 -4.80 9.24
CA ARG A 142 9.18 -5.67 8.17
C ARG A 142 9.89 -4.90 7.06
N PHE A 143 9.40 -3.71 6.72
CA PHE A 143 9.94 -2.88 5.65
C PHE A 143 10.92 -1.81 6.14
N GLY A 144 11.17 -1.72 7.46
CA GLY A 144 12.06 -0.70 8.03
C GLY A 144 11.49 0.72 7.93
N VAL A 145 10.16 0.86 7.93
CA VAL A 145 9.48 2.15 7.97
C VAL A 145 9.53 2.69 9.40
N ASP A 146 10.11 3.88 9.58
CA ASP A 146 10.28 4.50 10.88
C ASP A 146 8.93 5.01 11.42
N ARG A 147 8.55 4.53 12.61
CA ARG A 147 7.34 4.92 13.34
C ARG A 147 7.64 5.46 14.74
N SER A 148 8.87 5.91 14.98
CA SER A 148 9.33 6.39 16.30
C SER A 148 8.53 7.59 16.82
N ASN A 149 7.93 8.38 15.93
CA ASN A 149 7.11 9.55 16.25
C ASN A 149 5.64 9.21 16.59
N ARG A 150 5.25 7.92 16.52
CA ARG A 150 3.87 7.47 16.75
C ARG A 150 3.62 7.16 18.22
N THR A 151 3.25 8.18 19.00
CA THR A 151 2.86 8.01 20.41
C THR A 151 1.42 7.51 20.55
N PHE A 152 0.52 8.05 19.73
CA PHE A 152 -0.86 7.63 19.56
C PHE A 152 -1.12 7.28 18.10
N HIS A 153 -2.18 6.55 17.83
CA HIS A 153 -2.71 6.42 16.49
C HIS A 153 -3.29 7.75 16.04
N GLY A 154 -3.01 8.14 14.82
CA GLY A 154 -3.59 9.34 14.22
C GLY A 154 -3.71 9.13 12.72
N ALA A 155 -4.90 9.36 12.17
CA ALA A 155 -5.24 9.00 10.80
C ALA A 155 -4.25 9.58 9.77
N LYS A 156 -3.76 10.81 9.96
CA LYS A 156 -2.77 11.40 9.04
C LYS A 156 -1.43 10.68 9.08
N LEU A 157 -0.93 10.38 10.29
CA LEU A 157 0.35 9.69 10.46
C LEU A 157 0.26 8.24 9.95
N ASP A 158 -0.85 7.57 10.24
CA ASP A 158 -1.07 6.18 9.81
C ASP A 158 -1.22 6.09 8.29
N ALA A 159 -1.87 7.07 7.64
CA ALA A 159 -1.89 7.18 6.18
C ALA A 159 -0.48 7.42 5.59
N GLN A 160 0.38 8.20 6.23
CA GLN A 160 1.79 8.38 5.80
C GLN A 160 2.60 7.10 5.91
N LEU A 161 2.53 6.42 7.07
CA LEU A 161 3.18 5.13 7.27
C LEU A 161 2.68 4.08 6.26
N LEU A 162 1.37 4.06 6.02
CA LEU A 162 0.76 3.17 5.04
C LEU A 162 1.23 3.47 3.61
N ALA A 163 1.44 4.73 3.24
CA ALA A 163 1.97 5.09 1.92
C ALA A 163 3.37 4.47 1.71
N ASP A 164 4.26 4.58 2.69
CA ASP A 164 5.59 3.97 2.63
C ASP A 164 5.52 2.44 2.61
N VAL A 165 4.66 1.84 3.43
CA VAL A 165 4.40 0.39 3.42
C VAL A 165 3.88 -0.07 2.06
N TYR A 166 2.89 0.62 1.49
CA TYR A 166 2.30 0.29 0.19
C TYR A 166 3.32 0.36 -0.96
N ILE A 167 4.13 1.42 -0.98
CA ILE A 167 5.24 1.55 -1.95
C ILE A 167 6.21 0.36 -1.83
N ASN A 168 6.56 -0.07 -0.63
CA ASN A 168 7.45 -1.21 -0.43
C ASN A 168 6.78 -2.55 -0.76
N LEU A 169 5.52 -2.74 -0.35
CA LEU A 169 4.75 -3.97 -0.58
C LEU A 169 4.57 -4.26 -2.08
N THR A 170 4.44 -3.21 -2.90
CA THR A 170 4.18 -3.31 -4.34
C THR A 170 5.43 -3.18 -5.22
N ARG A 171 6.63 -3.03 -4.66
CA ARG A 171 7.89 -2.88 -5.43
C ARG A 171 8.22 -4.06 -6.36
N GLY A 172 7.77 -5.26 -6.03
CA GLY A 172 8.05 -6.45 -6.84
C GLY A 172 6.99 -6.81 -7.87
N GLN A 173 5.80 -6.18 -7.82
CA GLN A 173 4.68 -6.55 -8.69
C GLN A 173 4.79 -5.97 -10.10
N ASP A 174 5.38 -4.79 -10.25
CA ASP A 174 5.54 -4.16 -11.58
C ASP A 174 6.46 -4.99 -12.50
N ALA A 175 7.47 -5.67 -11.96
CA ALA A 175 8.38 -6.52 -12.74
C ALA A 175 7.70 -7.80 -13.23
N LEU A 176 6.72 -8.36 -12.51
CA LEU A 176 5.99 -9.56 -12.90
C LEU A 176 4.85 -9.27 -13.90
N LEU A 177 4.26 -8.08 -13.85
CA LEU A 177 3.21 -7.68 -14.79
C LEU A 177 3.75 -7.39 -16.21
N ILE A 178 5.01 -6.97 -16.33
CA ILE A 178 5.66 -6.73 -17.62
C ILE A 178 5.83 -8.05 -18.38
N ASP A 179 6.13 -9.16 -17.69
CA ASP A 179 6.33 -10.48 -18.32
C ASP A 179 5.01 -11.17 -18.71
N VAL A 180 3.89 -10.85 -18.06
CA VAL A 180 2.58 -11.44 -18.39
C VAL A 180 1.89 -10.67 -19.52
N ALA A 181 2.10 -9.35 -19.63
CA ALA A 181 1.54 -8.53 -20.71
C ALA A 181 2.18 -8.80 -22.08
N SER A 182 3.34 -9.50 -22.14
CA SER A 182 4.04 -9.81 -23.39
C SER A 182 3.49 -11.03 -24.15
N ASN A 183 2.49 -11.75 -23.61
CA ASN A 183 1.95 -12.97 -24.22
C ASN A 183 0.55 -12.85 -24.85
N GLU A 184 -0.07 -11.67 -24.90
CA GLU A 184 -1.25 -11.48 -25.73
C GLU A 184 -0.92 -10.65 -26.99
N PRO A 185 -1.28 -11.11 -28.20
CA PRO A 185 -1.04 -10.32 -29.41
C PRO A 185 -2.01 -9.13 -29.43
N ALA A 186 -1.56 -7.98 -28.93
CA ALA A 186 -2.27 -6.71 -29.11
C ALA A 186 -2.33 -6.39 -30.61
N GLN A 187 -3.51 -6.50 -31.21
CA GLN A 187 -3.76 -6.03 -32.55
C GLN A 187 -3.49 -4.50 -32.63
N GLY A 188 -2.39 -4.14 -33.24
CA GLY A 188 -2.17 -2.77 -33.70
C GLY A 188 -0.91 -2.04 -33.26
N THR A 189 -0.03 -2.61 -32.45
CA THR A 189 1.30 -2.02 -32.21
C THR A 189 2.37 -2.90 -32.86
N THR A 190 2.99 -2.40 -33.91
CA THR A 190 4.20 -3.01 -34.48
C THR A 190 5.30 -2.98 -33.42
N VAL A 191 5.49 -4.09 -32.71
CA VAL A 191 6.70 -4.29 -31.92
C VAL A 191 7.86 -4.34 -32.93
N VAL A 192 8.67 -3.29 -32.99
CA VAL A 192 9.92 -3.31 -33.73
C VAL A 192 10.84 -4.26 -32.99
N ALA A 193 10.95 -5.49 -33.50
CA ALA A 193 11.92 -6.43 -32.97
C ALA A 193 13.31 -5.84 -33.20
N ILE A 194 14.04 -5.57 -32.12
CA ILE A 194 15.43 -5.14 -32.20
C ILE A 194 16.25 -6.36 -32.66
N ASP A 195 16.80 -6.27 -33.85
CA ASP A 195 17.71 -7.31 -34.35
C ASP A 195 19.08 -7.15 -33.66
N LEU A 196 19.31 -7.99 -32.65
CA LEU A 196 20.55 -7.96 -31.86
C LEU A 196 21.77 -8.41 -32.68
N SER A 197 21.58 -9.03 -33.85
CA SER A 197 22.70 -9.45 -34.73
C SER A 197 23.42 -8.24 -35.36
N GLN A 198 22.82 -7.05 -35.35
CA GLN A 198 23.40 -5.81 -35.85
C GLN A 198 24.33 -5.11 -34.84
N PHE A 199 24.44 -5.63 -33.62
CA PHE A 199 25.32 -5.08 -32.60
C PHE A 199 26.48 -6.04 -32.32
N GLU A 200 27.71 -5.58 -32.47
CA GLU A 200 28.89 -6.26 -31.93
C GLU A 200 28.91 -6.08 -30.39
N LEU A 201 28.30 -7.04 -29.71
CA LEU A 201 28.31 -7.05 -28.25
C LEU A 201 29.66 -7.61 -27.76
N PRO A 202 30.39 -6.89 -26.90
CA PRO A 202 31.63 -7.39 -26.36
C PRO A 202 31.35 -8.60 -25.45
N VAL A 203 31.93 -9.74 -25.78
CA VAL A 203 31.93 -10.94 -24.94
C VAL A 203 33.04 -10.76 -23.91
N ILE A 204 32.66 -10.51 -22.66
CA ILE A 204 33.61 -10.43 -21.54
C ILE A 204 33.98 -11.87 -21.16
N ALA A 205 35.22 -12.26 -21.42
CA ALA A 205 35.74 -13.52 -20.94
C ALA A 205 36.05 -13.45 -19.44
N ALA A 206 35.74 -14.52 -18.72
CA ALA A 206 36.06 -14.60 -17.29
C ALA A 206 37.58 -14.61 -17.08
N ALA A 207 38.05 -13.90 -16.06
CA ALA A 207 39.46 -13.85 -15.69
C ALA A 207 39.88 -15.18 -15.03
N GLU A 208 41.18 -15.47 -15.05
CA GLU A 208 41.73 -16.74 -14.48
C GLU A 208 41.32 -16.95 -13.01
N HIS A 209 41.30 -15.90 -12.22
CA HIS A 209 40.91 -16.01 -10.80
C HIS A 209 39.41 -16.33 -10.64
N GLU A 210 38.54 -15.85 -11.54
CA GLU A 210 37.09 -16.14 -11.54
C GLU A 210 36.85 -17.60 -11.96
N LEU A 211 37.58 -18.10 -12.98
CA LEU A 211 37.51 -19.48 -13.37
C LEU A 211 38.00 -20.42 -12.25
N SER A 212 39.07 -20.06 -11.58
CA SER A 212 39.58 -20.82 -10.42
C SER A 212 38.59 -20.86 -9.26
N ALA A 213 37.98 -19.72 -8.93
CA ALA A 213 36.97 -19.65 -7.90
C ALA A 213 35.70 -20.47 -8.26
N HIS A 214 35.29 -20.40 -9.51
CA HIS A 214 34.18 -21.20 -10.04
C HIS A 214 34.45 -22.71 -9.91
N GLU A 215 35.63 -23.18 -10.31
CA GLU A 215 36.03 -24.56 -10.20
C GLU A 215 36.11 -25.06 -8.75
N ALA A 216 36.56 -24.21 -7.83
CA ALA A 216 36.55 -24.54 -6.41
C ALA A 216 35.14 -24.77 -5.86
N VAL A 217 34.19 -23.93 -6.27
CA VAL A 217 32.75 -24.08 -5.89
C VAL A 217 32.18 -25.34 -6.50
N LEU A 218 32.42 -25.62 -7.78
CA LEU A 218 31.95 -26.85 -8.42
C LEU A 218 32.49 -28.10 -7.75
N SER A 219 33.77 -28.08 -7.35
CA SER A 219 34.39 -29.18 -6.63
C SER A 219 33.79 -29.40 -5.23
N GLN A 220 33.37 -28.35 -4.56
CA GLN A 220 32.66 -28.44 -3.29
C GLN A 220 31.23 -29.00 -3.46
N LEU A 221 30.53 -28.59 -4.51
CA LEU A 221 29.22 -29.11 -4.86
C LEU A 221 29.28 -30.59 -5.25
N ASP A 222 30.30 -31.04 -6.00
CA ASP A 222 30.51 -32.42 -6.32
C ASP A 222 30.69 -33.30 -5.08
N LYS A 223 31.48 -32.83 -4.11
CA LYS A 223 31.68 -33.56 -2.86
C LYS A 223 30.36 -33.68 -2.07
N SER A 224 29.55 -32.63 -2.05
CA SER A 224 28.28 -32.63 -1.30
C SER A 224 27.16 -33.41 -1.99
N SER A 225 27.16 -33.45 -3.33
CA SER A 225 26.13 -34.12 -4.15
C SER A 225 26.48 -35.56 -4.56
N GLY A 226 27.65 -36.08 -4.15
CA GLY A 226 28.13 -37.41 -4.57
C GLY A 226 28.41 -37.51 -6.10
N GLY A 227 28.91 -36.44 -6.71
CA GLY A 227 29.27 -36.39 -8.12
C GLY A 227 28.10 -36.11 -9.08
N LYS A 228 26.96 -35.61 -8.56
CA LYS A 228 25.75 -35.36 -9.36
C LYS A 228 25.55 -33.88 -9.67
N THR A 229 26.59 -33.08 -9.82
CA THR A 229 26.50 -31.66 -10.12
C THR A 229 26.05 -31.45 -11.57
N LEU A 230 24.88 -30.86 -11.77
CA LEU A 230 24.26 -30.64 -13.10
C LEU A 230 25.13 -29.74 -14.00
N PHE A 231 25.89 -28.81 -13.45
CA PHE A 231 26.74 -27.90 -14.21
C PHE A 231 27.95 -28.54 -14.88
N ARG A 232 28.32 -29.80 -14.52
CA ARG A 232 29.37 -30.56 -15.20
C ARG A 232 28.83 -31.51 -16.26
N GLN A 233 27.51 -31.66 -16.39
CA GLN A 233 26.91 -32.60 -17.36
C GLN A 233 26.68 -31.99 -18.74
N ASN A 234 26.91 -30.70 -18.92
CA ASN A 234 26.69 -29.95 -20.17
C ASN A 234 27.98 -29.29 -20.72
N SER A 235 29.15 -29.80 -20.40
CA SER A 235 30.43 -29.33 -20.96
C SER A 235 30.94 -30.31 -22.04
#